data_9b69bf621e4e6ca5a1ff60681c56f5ef
#
_entry.id   9b69bf621e4e6ca5a1ff60681c56f5ef
#
_cell.length_a   1.000
_cell.length_b   1.000
_cell.length_c   1.000
_cell.angle_alpha   90.00
_cell.angle_beta   90.00
_cell.angle_gamma   90.00
#
_symmetry.space_group_name_H-M   'P 1'
#
loop_
_entity.id
_entity.type
_entity.pdbx_description
1 polymer ?
#
loop_
_entity_poly.entity_id
_entity_poly.type
_entity_poly.pdbx_seq_one_letter_code
_entity_poly.pdbx_strand_id
1 'polypeptide(L)'
;MSIHIGAKQGSIAETVLLPGDPLRAKYIAETYLSNVECYNEIRNMLGYTGTYKGKRLSVQGTGMGIPSFSIYATELIKEYQVKTLVRVGTCGAMQKEVEIGDVVLAQAASTDSSLIRNIFGPAIAFAPTADFTLLYTAYNQAVNTGLKVRAGNIISVDRFYDEEIDNNKLTDFGILAVDMETAALYTLAARYKARGLALLTVSDHLITGEHADADTRQTGFNDMIKTALETVTSLEGMP
;
A
#
# COMPACT_ATOMS: atom_id res chain seq x y z
N MET A 1 -10.34 14.12 -17.34
CA MET A 1 -9.72 12.83 -17.77
C MET A 1 -8.24 12.94 -17.46
N SER A 2 -7.73 12.07 -16.61
CA SER A 2 -6.32 12.14 -16.23
C SER A 2 -5.42 11.64 -17.37
N ILE A 3 -4.11 11.86 -17.25
CA ILE A 3 -3.15 11.49 -18.31
C ILE A 3 -2.77 10.01 -18.23
N HIS A 4 -2.75 9.47 -17.01
CA HIS A 4 -2.24 8.11 -16.76
C HIS A 4 -3.35 7.11 -16.45
N ILE A 5 -4.59 7.58 -16.20
CA ILE A 5 -5.76 6.75 -15.96
C ILE A 5 -6.86 7.12 -16.97
N GLY A 6 -7.19 6.18 -17.86
CA GLY A 6 -8.16 6.38 -18.95
C GLY A 6 -9.63 6.17 -18.57
N ALA A 7 -9.93 6.08 -17.28
CA ALA A 7 -11.26 5.79 -16.78
C ALA A 7 -12.28 6.89 -17.10
N LYS A 8 -13.53 6.50 -17.32
CA LYS A 8 -14.65 7.46 -17.35
C LYS A 8 -14.98 7.92 -15.93
N GLN A 9 -15.57 9.11 -15.81
CA GLN A 9 -16.09 9.58 -14.53
C GLN A 9 -17.10 8.58 -13.97
N GLY A 10 -16.97 8.28 -12.66
CA GLY A 10 -17.80 7.29 -12.01
C GLY A 10 -17.39 5.83 -12.23
N SER A 11 -16.41 5.51 -13.09
CA SER A 11 -15.95 4.12 -13.27
C SER A 11 -15.12 3.59 -12.09
N ILE A 12 -14.47 4.48 -11.33
CA ILE A 12 -13.63 4.12 -10.18
C ILE A 12 -14.43 4.25 -8.88
N ALA A 13 -14.28 3.31 -7.97
CA ALA A 13 -14.92 3.35 -6.65
C ALA A 13 -14.23 4.36 -5.72
N GLU A 14 -14.92 4.82 -4.67
CA GLU A 14 -14.34 5.71 -3.65
C GLU A 14 -13.23 5.05 -2.82
N THR A 15 -13.18 3.72 -2.82
CA THR A 15 -12.13 2.91 -2.15
C THR A 15 -11.35 2.13 -3.20
N VAL A 16 -10.02 2.27 -3.16
CA VAL A 16 -9.11 1.65 -4.12
C VAL A 16 -8.00 0.88 -3.40
N LEU A 17 -7.80 -0.39 -3.77
CA LEU A 17 -6.61 -1.16 -3.41
C LEU A 17 -5.48 -0.85 -4.39
N LEU A 18 -4.27 -0.66 -3.87
CA LEU A 18 -3.11 -0.19 -4.62
C LEU A 18 -1.94 -1.17 -4.53
N PRO A 19 -1.91 -2.23 -5.35
CA PRO A 19 -0.70 -3.01 -5.55
C PRO A 19 0.30 -2.23 -6.43
N GLY A 20 1.60 -2.45 -6.24
CA GLY A 20 2.64 -1.92 -7.14
C GLY A 20 2.58 -2.59 -8.52
N ASP A 21 2.45 -3.91 -8.54
CA ASP A 21 2.41 -4.74 -9.72
C ASP A 21 1.02 -4.71 -10.41
N PRO A 22 0.91 -4.31 -11.69
CA PRO A 22 -0.35 -4.33 -12.43
C PRO A 22 -0.93 -5.74 -12.63
N LEU A 23 -0.11 -6.79 -12.70
CA LEU A 23 -0.60 -8.16 -12.77
C LEU A 23 -1.20 -8.61 -11.44
N ARG A 24 -0.68 -8.12 -10.31
CA ARG A 24 -1.33 -8.31 -9.00
C ARG A 24 -2.67 -7.57 -8.95
N ALA A 25 -2.79 -6.38 -9.54
CA ALA A 25 -4.09 -5.71 -9.66
C ALA A 25 -5.11 -6.57 -10.42
N LYS A 26 -4.70 -7.16 -11.53
CA LYS A 26 -5.51 -8.12 -12.29
C LYS A 26 -5.88 -9.34 -11.46
N TYR A 27 -4.90 -9.96 -10.80
CA TYR A 27 -5.12 -11.13 -9.94
C TYR A 27 -6.13 -10.86 -8.82
N ILE A 28 -6.01 -9.73 -8.12
CA ILE A 28 -6.95 -9.33 -7.06
C ILE A 28 -8.36 -9.18 -7.63
N ALA A 29 -8.50 -8.49 -8.76
CA ALA A 29 -9.78 -8.26 -9.38
C ALA A 29 -10.45 -9.56 -9.81
N GLU A 30 -9.75 -10.41 -10.55
CA GLU A 30 -10.29 -11.66 -11.09
C GLU A 30 -10.54 -12.74 -10.02
N THR A 31 -9.77 -12.73 -8.92
CA THR A 31 -9.88 -13.74 -7.85
C THR A 31 -10.95 -13.38 -6.82
N TYR A 32 -11.07 -12.11 -6.47
CA TYR A 32 -11.86 -11.70 -5.31
C TYR A 32 -13.10 -10.87 -5.65
N LEU A 33 -13.12 -10.17 -6.78
CA LEU A 33 -14.25 -9.32 -7.13
C LEU A 33 -15.20 -10.03 -8.10
N SER A 34 -16.48 -9.70 -8.02
CA SER A 34 -17.49 -10.02 -9.01
C SER A 34 -17.82 -8.81 -9.88
N ASN A 35 -18.41 -9.03 -11.07
CA ASN A 35 -18.76 -7.99 -12.04
C ASN A 35 -17.57 -7.06 -12.38
N VAL A 36 -16.43 -7.68 -12.68
CA VAL A 36 -15.17 -6.97 -12.91
C VAL A 36 -15.17 -6.27 -14.27
N GLU A 37 -14.82 -4.98 -14.26
CA GLU A 37 -14.58 -4.17 -15.45
C GLU A 37 -13.16 -3.58 -15.39
N CYS A 38 -12.40 -3.72 -16.48
CA CYS A 38 -11.12 -3.05 -16.65
C CYS A 38 -11.36 -1.60 -17.09
N TYR A 39 -10.98 -0.62 -16.27
CA TYR A 39 -11.15 0.80 -16.59
C TYR A 39 -9.86 1.47 -17.08
N ASN A 40 -8.71 0.84 -16.87
CA ASN A 40 -7.41 1.39 -17.28
C ASN A 40 -6.45 0.34 -17.78
N GLU A 41 -5.87 0.61 -18.95
CA GLU A 41 -4.78 -0.16 -19.56
C GLU A 41 -3.63 0.76 -20.03
N ILE A 42 -3.75 2.09 -19.77
CA ILE A 42 -2.73 3.05 -20.18
C ILE A 42 -1.40 2.68 -19.52
N ARG A 43 -0.33 2.56 -20.33
CA ARG A 43 1.02 2.17 -19.91
C ARG A 43 1.10 0.79 -19.25
N ASN A 44 0.15 -0.10 -19.55
CA ASN A 44 -0.06 -1.39 -18.87
C ASN A 44 -0.26 -1.27 -17.35
N MET A 45 -0.60 -0.10 -16.85
CA MET A 45 -0.89 0.09 -15.44
C MET A 45 -2.36 -0.23 -15.19
N LEU A 46 -2.65 -1.53 -15.10
CA LEU A 46 -3.99 -2.09 -15.09
C LEU A 46 -4.81 -1.60 -13.89
N GLY A 47 -6.07 -1.23 -14.19
CA GLY A 47 -7.02 -0.81 -13.18
C GLY A 47 -8.40 -1.45 -13.40
N TYR A 48 -9.00 -1.94 -12.32
CA TYR A 48 -10.26 -2.68 -12.35
C TYR A 48 -11.23 -2.17 -11.31
N THR A 49 -12.51 -2.22 -11.61
CA THR A 49 -13.60 -2.03 -10.65
C THR A 49 -14.48 -3.26 -10.63
N GLY A 50 -14.94 -3.65 -9.46
CA GLY A 50 -15.87 -4.76 -9.27
C GLY A 50 -16.58 -4.64 -7.92
N THR A 51 -17.14 -5.76 -7.45
CA THR A 51 -17.90 -5.82 -6.21
C THR A 51 -17.33 -6.92 -5.31
N TYR A 52 -17.08 -6.59 -4.04
CA TYR A 52 -16.74 -7.56 -3.00
C TYR A 52 -17.76 -7.50 -1.86
N LYS A 53 -18.43 -8.63 -1.56
CA LYS A 53 -19.49 -8.71 -0.53
C LYS A 53 -20.56 -7.61 -0.66
N GLY A 54 -20.97 -7.32 -1.91
CA GLY A 54 -21.96 -6.28 -2.19
C GLY A 54 -21.42 -4.83 -2.23
N LYS A 55 -20.14 -4.60 -1.92
CA LYS A 55 -19.52 -3.27 -1.94
C LYS A 55 -18.69 -3.07 -3.19
N ARG A 56 -18.85 -1.91 -3.81
CA ARG A 56 -18.08 -1.51 -4.98
C ARG A 56 -16.67 -1.11 -4.57
N LEU A 57 -15.67 -1.77 -5.17
CA LEU A 57 -14.25 -1.55 -4.93
C LEU A 57 -13.50 -1.45 -6.25
N SER A 58 -12.38 -0.73 -6.22
CA SER A 58 -11.43 -0.68 -7.33
C SER A 58 -10.06 -1.19 -6.91
N VAL A 59 -9.31 -1.66 -7.89
CA VAL A 59 -7.90 -2.06 -7.73
C VAL A 59 -7.11 -1.39 -8.84
N GLN A 60 -6.01 -0.70 -8.50
CA GLN A 60 -5.18 0.03 -9.47
C GLN A 60 -3.70 -0.29 -9.24
N GLY A 61 -3.02 -0.76 -10.28
CA GLY A 61 -1.56 -0.85 -10.28
C GLY A 61 -0.93 0.55 -10.17
N THR A 62 0.17 0.67 -9.44
CA THR A 62 0.82 1.96 -9.20
C THR A 62 2.26 2.04 -9.72
N GLY A 63 2.86 0.91 -10.12
CA GLY A 63 4.29 0.80 -10.34
C GLY A 63 5.06 0.81 -9.03
N MET A 64 6.38 0.95 -9.12
CA MET A 64 7.31 0.96 -7.99
C MET A 64 7.85 2.37 -7.75
N GLY A 65 8.04 2.70 -6.47
CA GLY A 65 8.68 3.92 -6.02
C GLY A 65 7.75 5.12 -5.88
N ILE A 66 8.16 6.04 -5.03
CA ILE A 66 7.42 7.27 -4.69
C ILE A 66 6.97 8.06 -5.93
N PRO A 67 7.79 8.28 -6.97
CA PRO A 67 7.35 9.06 -8.13
C PRO A 67 6.20 8.42 -8.89
N SER A 68 6.28 7.12 -9.19
CA SER A 68 5.21 6.40 -9.89
C SER A 68 3.93 6.36 -9.06
N PHE A 69 4.03 5.94 -7.79
CA PHE A 69 2.90 5.90 -6.86
C PHE A 69 2.19 7.25 -6.75
N SER A 70 2.96 8.34 -6.65
CA SER A 70 2.41 9.70 -6.49
C SER A 70 1.56 10.15 -7.67
N ILE A 71 1.90 9.72 -8.90
CA ILE A 71 1.09 10.01 -10.10
C ILE A 71 -0.30 9.40 -9.94
N TYR A 72 -0.36 8.07 -9.75
CA TYR A 72 -1.64 7.35 -9.69
C TYR A 72 -2.47 7.76 -8.48
N ALA A 73 -1.88 7.86 -7.29
CA ALA A 73 -2.59 8.27 -6.08
C ALA A 73 -3.17 9.69 -6.22
N THR A 74 -2.41 10.64 -6.79
CA THR A 74 -2.89 12.01 -7.00
C THR A 74 -4.05 12.06 -7.99
N GLU A 75 -3.95 11.35 -9.12
CA GLU A 75 -5.01 11.31 -10.13
C GLU A 75 -6.27 10.64 -9.59
N LEU A 76 -6.14 9.53 -8.85
CA LEU A 76 -7.26 8.86 -8.20
C LEU A 76 -8.03 9.79 -7.25
N ILE A 77 -7.33 10.53 -6.41
CA ILE A 77 -7.96 11.45 -5.46
C ILE A 77 -8.57 12.66 -6.17
N LYS A 78 -7.80 13.33 -7.03
CA LYS A 78 -8.20 14.63 -7.60
C LYS A 78 -9.18 14.52 -8.75
N GLU A 79 -8.99 13.53 -9.62
CA GLU A 79 -9.78 13.40 -10.84
C GLU A 79 -10.98 12.45 -10.63
N TYR A 80 -10.83 11.42 -9.79
CA TYR A 80 -11.83 10.37 -9.60
C TYR A 80 -12.46 10.35 -8.21
N GLN A 81 -12.10 11.31 -7.35
CA GLN A 81 -12.72 11.52 -6.02
C GLN A 81 -12.58 10.30 -5.08
N VAL A 82 -11.49 9.58 -5.22
CA VAL A 82 -11.16 8.48 -4.31
C VAL A 82 -10.93 9.03 -2.90
N LYS A 83 -11.57 8.41 -1.92
CA LYS A 83 -11.54 8.82 -0.51
C LYS A 83 -10.67 7.90 0.36
N THR A 84 -10.50 6.65 -0.06
CA THR A 84 -9.75 5.65 0.70
C THR A 84 -8.79 4.91 -0.22
N LEU A 85 -7.52 4.95 0.15
CA LEU A 85 -6.42 4.30 -0.58
C LEU A 85 -5.77 3.27 0.34
N VAL A 86 -5.77 2.01 -0.08
CA VAL A 86 -5.17 0.92 0.68
C VAL A 86 -4.08 0.26 -0.15
N ARG A 87 -2.81 0.49 0.22
CA ARG A 87 -1.69 -0.19 -0.40
C ARG A 87 -1.66 -1.65 0.04
N VAL A 88 -1.61 -2.55 -0.93
CA VAL A 88 -1.47 -4.01 -0.74
C VAL A 88 -0.17 -4.44 -1.43
N GLY A 89 0.92 -4.29 -0.70
CA GLY A 89 2.27 -4.39 -1.25
C GLY A 89 3.13 -5.47 -0.60
N THR A 90 4.42 -5.42 -0.95
CA THR A 90 5.47 -6.23 -0.31
C THR A 90 6.48 -5.32 0.39
N CYS A 91 7.21 -5.87 1.33
CA CYS A 91 8.28 -5.18 2.04
C CYS A 91 9.43 -6.14 2.37
N GLY A 92 10.60 -5.58 2.66
CA GLY A 92 11.73 -6.30 3.21
C GLY A 92 11.75 -6.17 4.74
N ALA A 93 11.86 -7.30 5.47
CA ALA A 93 11.95 -7.29 6.93
C ALA A 93 13.30 -6.71 7.41
N MET A 94 13.23 -5.89 8.47
CA MET A 94 14.40 -5.29 9.13
C MET A 94 14.54 -5.70 10.61
N GLN A 95 13.71 -6.60 11.11
CA GLN A 95 13.78 -7.17 12.47
C GLN A 95 13.80 -8.69 12.37
N LYS A 96 14.61 -9.33 13.21
CA LYS A 96 14.80 -10.79 13.16
C LYS A 96 13.53 -11.61 13.41
N GLU A 97 12.60 -11.03 14.19
CA GLU A 97 11.33 -11.66 14.52
C GLU A 97 10.23 -11.45 13.48
N VAL A 98 10.51 -10.70 12.42
CA VAL A 98 9.58 -10.47 11.29
C VAL A 98 9.96 -11.42 10.16
N GLU A 99 9.16 -12.44 9.91
CA GLU A 99 9.50 -13.55 9.01
C GLU A 99 8.88 -13.37 7.60
N ILE A 100 9.40 -14.08 6.61
CA ILE A 100 8.80 -14.16 5.28
C ILE A 100 7.33 -14.62 5.39
N GLY A 101 6.41 -13.88 4.77
CA GLY A 101 4.97 -14.14 4.81
C GLY A 101 4.23 -13.41 5.94
N ASP A 102 4.92 -12.87 6.94
CA ASP A 102 4.28 -12.02 7.95
C ASP A 102 3.64 -10.79 7.30
N VAL A 103 2.56 -10.29 7.90
CA VAL A 103 1.89 -9.06 7.45
C VAL A 103 2.30 -7.90 8.35
N VAL A 104 2.84 -6.85 7.74
CA VAL A 104 3.18 -5.59 8.40
C VAL A 104 2.13 -4.54 8.08
N LEU A 105 1.49 -4.00 9.11
CA LEU A 105 0.63 -2.82 9.04
C LEU A 105 1.50 -1.59 9.34
N ALA A 106 1.76 -0.78 8.33
CA ALA A 106 2.60 0.39 8.50
C ALA A 106 1.83 1.48 9.27
N GLN A 107 2.19 1.68 10.55
CA GLN A 107 1.62 2.74 11.36
C GLN A 107 2.11 4.12 10.93
N ALA A 108 3.41 4.21 10.65
CA ALA A 108 4.05 5.40 10.12
C ALA A 108 5.17 5.00 9.17
N ALA A 109 5.58 5.90 8.29
CA ALA A 109 6.66 5.65 7.34
C ALA A 109 7.70 6.77 7.35
N SER A 110 8.89 6.48 7.83
CA SER A 110 10.07 7.31 7.57
C SER A 110 10.42 7.27 6.09
N THR A 111 11.27 8.16 5.59
CA THR A 111 11.75 8.10 4.20
C THR A 111 13.10 8.81 4.03
N ASP A 112 13.91 8.28 3.12
CA ASP A 112 15.12 8.93 2.62
C ASP A 112 14.82 9.89 1.45
N SER A 113 13.60 9.78 0.89
CA SER A 113 13.17 10.62 -0.24
C SER A 113 13.11 12.11 0.13
N SER A 114 13.44 12.95 -0.82
CA SER A 114 13.25 14.38 -0.70
C SER A 114 11.78 14.84 -0.77
N LEU A 115 10.82 13.93 -0.88
CA LEU A 115 9.39 14.26 -1.00
C LEU A 115 8.92 15.24 0.10
N ILE A 116 9.18 14.89 1.36
CA ILE A 116 8.75 15.71 2.50
C ILE A 116 9.48 17.06 2.53
N ARG A 117 10.80 17.05 2.31
CA ARG A 117 11.61 18.26 2.25
C ARG A 117 11.16 19.21 1.13
N ASN A 118 10.80 18.66 -0.03
CA ASN A 118 10.33 19.48 -1.17
C ASN A 118 8.94 20.11 -0.88
N ILE A 119 8.11 19.49 -0.05
CA ILE A 119 6.78 20.03 0.30
C ILE A 119 6.89 21.06 1.43
N PHE A 120 7.62 20.76 2.48
CA PHE A 120 7.62 21.53 3.74
C PHE A 120 8.87 22.38 3.98
N GLY A 121 9.91 22.20 3.16
CA GLY A 121 11.23 22.78 3.41
C GLY A 121 12.01 22.05 4.52
N PRO A 122 13.25 22.49 4.81
CA PRO A 122 14.15 21.78 5.73
C PRO A 122 13.76 21.89 7.21
N ALA A 123 12.88 22.83 7.57
CA ALA A 123 12.55 23.12 8.97
C ALA A 123 11.46 22.22 9.56
N ILE A 124 10.73 21.50 8.73
CA ILE A 124 9.61 20.64 9.16
C ILE A 124 9.89 19.19 8.81
N ALA A 125 9.90 18.34 9.84
CA ALA A 125 9.89 16.89 9.68
C ALA A 125 8.43 16.40 9.78
N PHE A 126 7.72 16.40 8.66
CA PHE A 126 6.35 15.86 8.60
C PHE A 126 6.38 14.36 8.88
N ALA A 127 5.45 13.88 9.71
CA ALA A 127 5.31 12.46 10.06
C ALA A 127 4.21 11.79 9.21
N PRO A 128 4.55 11.05 8.15
CA PRO A 128 3.57 10.28 7.37
C PRO A 128 2.99 9.14 8.22
N THR A 129 1.69 9.21 8.52
CA THR A 129 1.00 8.23 9.37
C THR A 129 -0.24 7.69 8.69
N ALA A 130 -0.58 6.44 9.02
CA ALA A 130 -1.81 5.79 8.58
C ALA A 130 -3.06 6.47 9.17
N ASP A 131 -4.18 6.32 8.48
CA ASP A 131 -5.49 6.56 9.09
C ASP A 131 -5.71 5.56 10.22
N PHE A 132 -5.98 6.07 11.44
CA PHE A 132 -6.09 5.24 12.64
C PHE A 132 -7.25 4.24 12.55
N THR A 133 -8.39 4.65 12.01
CA THR A 133 -9.55 3.77 11.90
C THR A 133 -9.28 2.59 10.94
N LEU A 134 -8.64 2.86 9.80
CA LEU A 134 -8.19 1.82 8.88
C LEU A 134 -7.18 0.88 9.54
N LEU A 135 -6.17 1.43 10.21
CA LEU A 135 -5.12 0.66 10.87
C LEU A 135 -5.70 -0.26 11.95
N TYR A 136 -6.52 0.29 12.84
CA TYR A 136 -7.14 -0.45 13.94
C TYR A 136 -8.06 -1.55 13.44
N THR A 137 -8.86 -1.26 12.40
CA THR A 137 -9.75 -2.25 11.79
C THR A 137 -8.95 -3.38 11.14
N ALA A 138 -7.91 -3.06 10.37
CA ALA A 138 -7.05 -4.06 9.73
C ALA A 138 -6.33 -4.95 10.76
N TYR A 139 -5.86 -4.37 11.85
CA TYR A 139 -5.22 -5.12 12.94
C TYR A 139 -6.18 -6.13 13.55
N ASN A 140 -7.40 -5.71 13.89
CA ASN A 140 -8.40 -6.61 14.46
C ASN A 140 -8.82 -7.70 13.46
N GLN A 141 -8.99 -7.39 12.17
CA GLN A 141 -9.29 -8.40 11.14
C GLN A 141 -8.18 -9.45 11.05
N ALA A 142 -6.92 -9.03 11.03
CA ALA A 142 -5.78 -9.93 10.98
C ALA A 142 -5.70 -10.83 12.23
N VAL A 143 -5.82 -10.26 13.42
CA VAL A 143 -5.80 -11.01 14.69
C VAL A 143 -6.94 -12.02 14.75
N ASN A 144 -8.15 -11.64 14.37
CA ASN A 144 -9.33 -12.51 14.38
C ASN A 144 -9.21 -13.70 13.43
N THR A 145 -8.42 -13.58 12.37
CA THR A 145 -8.13 -14.66 11.42
C THR A 145 -6.91 -15.50 11.80
N GLY A 146 -6.23 -15.16 12.90
CA GLY A 146 -5.04 -15.85 13.37
C GLY A 146 -3.77 -15.52 12.56
N LEU A 147 -3.78 -14.44 11.78
CA LEU A 147 -2.61 -14.02 11.02
C LEU A 147 -1.51 -13.49 11.93
N LYS A 148 -0.28 -13.80 11.55
CA LYS A 148 0.93 -13.20 12.15
C LYS A 148 1.04 -11.76 11.63
N VAL A 149 0.56 -10.80 12.42
CA VAL A 149 0.52 -9.38 12.06
C VAL A 149 1.35 -8.55 13.02
N ARG A 150 2.06 -7.57 12.48
CA ARG A 150 2.81 -6.58 13.24
C ARG A 150 2.40 -5.17 12.79
N ALA A 151 2.19 -4.29 13.73
CA ALA A 151 1.94 -2.88 13.46
C ALA A 151 3.11 -2.04 14.00
N GLY A 152 3.64 -1.13 13.19
CA GLY A 152 4.73 -0.27 13.61
C GLY A 152 5.31 0.59 12.49
N ASN A 153 6.45 1.20 12.77
CA ASN A 153 7.12 2.08 11.83
C ASN A 153 7.87 1.28 10.76
N ILE A 154 7.80 1.79 9.55
CA ILE A 154 8.59 1.31 8.41
C ILE A 154 9.41 2.46 7.81
N ILE A 155 10.23 2.15 6.81
CA ILE A 155 10.88 3.16 5.98
C ILE A 155 10.50 2.95 4.51
N SER A 156 10.20 4.04 3.79
CA SER A 156 10.07 4.04 2.34
C SER A 156 11.30 4.66 1.71
N VAL A 157 11.97 3.92 0.83
CA VAL A 157 13.24 4.32 0.21
C VAL A 157 13.08 4.60 -1.29
N ASP A 158 13.90 5.51 -1.83
CA ASP A 158 13.92 5.82 -3.26
C ASP A 158 14.75 4.80 -4.06
N ARG A 159 15.68 4.08 -3.42
CA ARG A 159 16.58 3.11 -4.07
C ARG A 159 16.41 1.73 -3.48
N PHE A 160 16.14 0.74 -4.34
CA PHE A 160 16.05 -0.66 -3.92
C PHE A 160 17.44 -1.24 -3.63
N TYR A 161 18.42 -0.92 -4.47
CA TYR A 161 19.81 -1.27 -4.28
C TYR A 161 20.55 -0.09 -3.65
N ASP A 162 20.72 -0.13 -2.34
CA ASP A 162 21.32 0.93 -1.55
C ASP A 162 22.34 0.36 -0.56
N GLU A 163 23.61 0.68 -0.77
CA GLU A 163 24.73 0.26 0.08
C GLU A 163 25.13 1.34 1.09
N GLU A 164 24.57 2.56 0.96
CA GLU A 164 24.92 3.70 1.80
C GLU A 164 24.02 3.88 3.02
N ILE A 165 22.81 3.29 3.02
CA ILE A 165 21.93 3.33 4.18
C ILE A 165 22.41 2.35 5.24
N ASP A 166 22.60 2.87 6.45
CA ASP A 166 22.91 2.04 7.62
C ASP A 166 21.65 1.31 8.14
N ASN A 167 21.40 0.12 7.59
CA ASN A 167 20.29 -0.72 7.99
C ASN A 167 20.32 -1.12 9.45
N ASN A 168 21.52 -1.29 10.05
CA ASN A 168 21.64 -1.65 11.48
C ASN A 168 21.09 -0.52 12.35
N LYS A 169 21.41 0.72 12.01
CA LYS A 169 20.88 1.87 12.73
C LYS A 169 19.37 1.94 12.67
N LEU A 170 18.76 1.70 11.50
CA LEU A 170 17.30 1.66 11.37
C LEU A 170 16.67 0.53 12.19
N THR A 171 17.31 -0.63 12.20
CA THR A 171 16.93 -1.79 13.01
C THR A 171 16.96 -1.45 14.51
N ASP A 172 18.04 -0.81 14.98
CA ASP A 172 18.20 -0.39 16.38
C ASP A 172 17.12 0.60 16.84
N PHE A 173 16.59 1.43 15.92
CA PHE A 173 15.45 2.32 16.18
C PHE A 173 14.08 1.68 15.99
N GLY A 174 14.01 0.37 15.78
CA GLY A 174 12.77 -0.39 15.74
C GLY A 174 12.00 -0.28 14.43
N ILE A 175 12.65 0.08 13.31
CA ILE A 175 12.01 0.02 11.99
C ILE A 175 11.74 -1.44 11.65
N LEU A 176 10.46 -1.79 11.39
CA LEU A 176 10.03 -3.16 11.15
C LEU A 176 10.40 -3.64 9.73
N ALA A 177 10.24 -2.79 8.75
CA ALA A 177 10.37 -3.16 7.35
C ALA A 177 10.70 -1.96 6.45
N VAL A 178 11.14 -2.27 5.23
CA VAL A 178 11.38 -1.29 4.16
C VAL A 178 10.42 -1.55 2.99
N ASP A 179 9.85 -0.47 2.45
CA ASP A 179 9.11 -0.45 1.18
C ASP A 179 9.57 0.75 0.31
N MET A 180 8.83 1.08 -0.72
CA MET A 180 9.20 2.18 -1.62
C MET A 180 8.05 3.18 -1.85
N GLU A 181 6.88 3.12 -1.17
CA GLU A 181 5.72 3.95 -1.51
C GLU A 181 4.89 4.47 -0.32
N THR A 182 4.95 3.83 0.82
CA THR A 182 4.05 4.12 1.95
C THR A 182 4.16 5.56 2.45
N ALA A 183 5.37 6.14 2.50
CA ALA A 183 5.55 7.53 2.88
C ALA A 183 4.81 8.49 1.94
N ALA A 184 4.81 8.20 0.63
CA ALA A 184 4.05 8.99 -0.34
C ALA A 184 2.54 8.81 -0.16
N LEU A 185 2.07 7.57 0.07
CA LEU A 185 0.66 7.30 0.34
C LEU A 185 0.14 8.19 1.48
N TYR A 186 0.81 8.15 2.63
CA TYR A 186 0.35 8.88 3.81
C TYR A 186 0.47 10.39 3.65
N THR A 187 1.53 10.86 3.00
CA THR A 187 1.71 12.29 2.72
C THR A 187 0.62 12.84 1.78
N LEU A 188 0.29 12.10 0.72
CA LEU A 188 -0.75 12.50 -0.23
C LEU A 188 -2.14 12.37 0.37
N ALA A 189 -2.42 11.30 1.13
CA ALA A 189 -3.68 11.13 1.83
C ALA A 189 -3.94 12.30 2.79
N ALA A 190 -2.95 12.67 3.61
CA ALA A 190 -3.04 13.82 4.49
C ALA A 190 -3.29 15.13 3.72
N ARG A 191 -2.53 15.38 2.64
CA ARG A 191 -2.66 16.58 1.82
C ARG A 191 -4.06 16.78 1.25
N TYR A 192 -4.67 15.68 0.79
CA TYR A 192 -5.96 15.72 0.10
C TYR A 192 -7.15 15.27 0.96
N LYS A 193 -6.94 15.09 2.27
CA LYS A 193 -7.97 14.65 3.23
C LYS A 193 -8.62 13.31 2.83
N ALA A 194 -7.84 12.42 2.25
CA ALA A 194 -8.20 11.04 2.02
C ALA A 194 -7.69 10.17 3.17
N ARG A 195 -8.21 8.94 3.28
CA ARG A 195 -7.70 7.94 4.22
C ARG A 195 -6.66 7.06 3.54
N GLY A 196 -5.58 6.75 4.22
CA GLY A 196 -4.50 5.90 3.71
C GLY A 196 -4.08 4.83 4.69
N LEU A 197 -3.88 3.59 4.19
CA LEU A 197 -3.27 2.49 4.94
C LEU A 197 -2.40 1.66 4.02
N ALA A 198 -1.26 1.18 4.52
CA ALA A 198 -0.46 0.16 3.86
C ALA A 198 -0.45 -1.14 4.66
N LEU A 199 -0.87 -2.22 3.99
CA LEU A 199 -0.69 -3.60 4.41
C LEU A 199 0.41 -4.19 3.52
N LEU A 200 1.45 -4.74 4.13
CA LEU A 200 2.62 -5.21 3.41
C LEU A 200 2.94 -6.64 3.83
N THR A 201 3.11 -7.54 2.86
CA THR A 201 3.62 -8.88 3.16
C THR A 201 5.13 -8.89 3.04
N VAL A 202 5.78 -9.50 4.00
CA VAL A 202 7.23 -9.67 3.98
C VAL A 202 7.63 -10.63 2.86
N SER A 203 8.35 -10.11 1.86
CA SER A 203 8.85 -10.88 0.71
C SER A 203 10.35 -11.11 0.74
N ASP A 204 11.06 -10.30 1.50
CA ASP A 204 12.52 -10.32 1.63
C ASP A 204 12.91 -10.06 3.08
N HIS A 205 14.09 -10.55 3.48
CA HIS A 205 14.60 -10.33 4.83
C HIS A 205 16.02 -9.77 4.76
N LEU A 206 16.19 -8.51 5.11
CA LEU A 206 17.48 -7.80 4.95
C LEU A 206 18.58 -8.32 5.86
N ILE A 207 18.22 -8.98 6.99
CA ILE A 207 19.18 -9.50 7.96
C ILE A 207 19.60 -10.93 7.61
N THR A 208 18.65 -11.80 7.22
CA THR A 208 18.91 -13.22 6.92
C THR A 208 19.26 -13.48 5.46
N GLY A 209 18.91 -12.56 4.56
CA GLY A 209 19.09 -12.70 3.11
C GLY A 209 18.07 -13.64 2.45
N GLU A 210 17.05 -14.07 3.17
CA GLU A 210 15.97 -14.89 2.63
C GLU A 210 15.03 -14.07 1.72
N HIS A 211 14.47 -14.73 0.67
CA HIS A 211 13.50 -14.08 -0.22
C HIS A 211 12.45 -15.06 -0.71
N ALA A 212 11.21 -14.55 -0.87
CA ALA A 212 10.17 -15.24 -1.59
C ALA A 212 10.46 -15.26 -3.10
N ASP A 213 10.07 -16.33 -3.79
CA ASP A 213 10.15 -16.41 -5.25
C ASP A 213 9.16 -15.46 -5.95
N ALA A 214 9.29 -15.34 -7.28
CA ALA A 214 8.46 -14.42 -8.07
C ALA A 214 6.96 -14.79 -8.03
N ASP A 215 6.64 -16.08 -8.07
CA ASP A 215 5.24 -16.56 -8.05
C ASP A 215 4.60 -16.28 -6.69
N THR A 216 5.33 -16.52 -5.59
CA THR A 216 4.90 -16.18 -4.23
C THR A 216 4.69 -14.67 -4.09
N ARG A 217 5.55 -13.84 -4.66
CA ARG A 217 5.37 -12.37 -4.65
C ARG A 217 4.16 -11.90 -5.43
N GLN A 218 3.78 -12.59 -6.50
CA GLN A 218 2.65 -12.20 -7.35
C GLN A 218 1.31 -12.67 -6.79
N THR A 219 1.22 -13.92 -6.32
CA THR A 219 -0.04 -14.58 -6.00
C THR A 219 -0.12 -15.17 -4.59
N GLY A 220 1.01 -15.40 -3.92
CA GLY A 220 1.09 -16.15 -2.65
C GLY A 220 0.63 -15.38 -1.42
N PHE A 221 0.48 -14.05 -1.49
CA PHE A 221 0.20 -13.22 -0.33
C PHE A 221 -1.30 -12.91 -0.16
N ASN A 222 -2.11 -13.96 -0.27
CA ASN A 222 -3.58 -13.86 -0.24
C ASN A 222 -4.13 -13.37 1.09
N ASP A 223 -3.46 -13.64 2.19
CA ASP A 223 -3.96 -13.28 3.53
C ASP A 223 -3.96 -11.78 3.75
N MET A 224 -2.92 -11.08 3.29
CA MET A 224 -2.86 -9.62 3.29
C MET A 224 -3.98 -9.03 2.43
N ILE A 225 -4.21 -9.59 1.22
CA ILE A 225 -5.26 -9.13 0.30
C ILE A 225 -6.64 -9.31 0.93
N LYS A 226 -6.92 -10.49 1.51
CA LYS A 226 -8.17 -10.76 2.23
C LYS A 226 -8.37 -9.80 3.39
N THR A 227 -7.32 -9.59 4.21
CA THR A 227 -7.36 -8.64 5.32
C THR A 227 -7.71 -7.23 4.85
N ALA A 228 -7.11 -6.76 3.75
CA ALA A 228 -7.42 -5.46 3.16
C ALA A 228 -8.88 -5.37 2.69
N LEU A 229 -9.38 -6.40 1.99
CA LEU A 229 -10.76 -6.47 1.52
C LEU A 229 -11.76 -6.46 2.69
N GLU A 230 -11.53 -7.28 3.72
CA GLU A 230 -12.39 -7.31 4.92
C GLU A 230 -12.34 -5.97 5.67
N THR A 231 -11.16 -5.37 5.79
CA THR A 231 -11.00 -4.05 6.42
C THR A 231 -11.88 -3.00 5.75
N VAL A 232 -11.76 -2.83 4.44
CA VAL A 232 -12.52 -1.78 3.74
C VAL A 232 -14.01 -2.06 3.64
N THR A 233 -14.42 -3.33 3.76
CA THR A 233 -15.84 -3.69 3.77
C THR A 233 -16.49 -3.54 5.15
N SER A 234 -15.74 -3.56 6.23
CA SER A 234 -16.28 -3.41 7.59
C SER A 234 -16.38 -1.96 8.07
N LEU A 235 -15.88 -0.98 7.31
CA LEU A 235 -15.82 0.43 7.73
C LEU A 235 -17.15 1.22 7.63
N GLU A 236 -18.20 0.66 7.10
CA GLU A 236 -19.48 1.36 7.04
C GLU A 236 -20.12 1.50 8.43
N GLY A 237 -20.32 2.75 8.86
CA GLY A 237 -20.95 3.10 10.13
C GLY A 237 -19.99 3.53 11.23
N MET A 238 -18.68 3.57 10.97
CA MET A 238 -17.74 4.20 11.89
C MET A 238 -17.57 5.68 11.54
N PRO A 239 -17.65 6.57 12.56
CA PRO A 239 -17.53 8.01 12.36
C PRO A 239 -16.14 8.43 11.86
#